data_b1fcb68cbd747a57da37c7cd31ca3b3f
#
_entry.id   b1fcb68cbd747a57da37c7cd31ca3b3f
#
_cell.length_a   1.000
_cell.length_b   1.000
_cell.length_c   1.000
_cell.angle_alpha   90.00
_cell.angle_beta   90.00
_cell.angle_gamma   90.00
#
_symmetry.space_group_name_H-M   'P 1'
#
loop_
_entity.id
_entity.type
_entity.pdbx_description
1 polymer ?
#
loop_
_entity_poly.entity_id
_entity_poly.type
_entity_poly.pdbx_seq_one_letter_code
_entity_poly.pdbx_strand_id
1 'polypeptide(L)'
;MNGGYAIGFPYVADRFGGSTASSLVLARALKEAGHRVHVLTHGEGGRITNEAAALDLPVTRLPALSVEPGYARPDRFRFHQLAAFRAAHAVIGDLKLDIIHTNDLTMLRSWSAPCLASRAALVAHWRSNFHESLSVKTSLRVAARVIAVSRYSFAKLPDWVQRKTVVEFNAFDLAMPQSARTQARAQVRSQLELPPDAALVGIFGNHIVRKRTHVLADMLKAITHTADGRPVFGLACGGRAEPYDHELDSKTAAFGVGHRLLRPGFVRPVENWMAACDVVLSPAVDEPLARNVLEAQALEVPVVVSTDGGLRELIRDGENGLLCDPHDLPGWIAATRRVLDDCAFGQALTQGGRATVAELTPERHAARVAAIYCGLPNRMGQAA
;
A
#
# COMPACT_ATOMS: atom_id res chain seq x y z
N MET A 1 -10.37 -1.43 32.99
CA MET A 1 -9.38 -1.49 31.90
C MET A 1 -9.55 -2.85 31.25
N ASN A 2 -10.21 -2.90 30.09
CA ASN A 2 -10.41 -4.18 29.38
C ASN A 2 -9.03 -4.68 28.93
N GLY A 3 -8.68 -5.91 29.29
CA GLY A 3 -7.45 -6.56 28.83
C GLY A 3 -7.35 -6.51 27.31
N GLY A 4 -6.14 -6.29 26.76
CA GLY A 4 -5.94 -6.18 25.32
C GLY A 4 -6.35 -7.46 24.58
N TYR A 5 -6.84 -7.32 23.35
CA TYR A 5 -7.19 -8.46 22.48
C TYR A 5 -5.95 -9.26 22.06
N ALA A 6 -6.14 -10.56 21.83
CA ALA A 6 -5.17 -11.41 21.15
C ALA A 6 -5.51 -11.44 19.65
N ILE A 7 -4.61 -10.92 18.82
CA ILE A 7 -4.87 -10.64 17.42
C ILE A 7 -3.87 -11.41 16.55
N GLY A 8 -4.37 -12.22 15.62
CA GLY A 8 -3.58 -12.89 14.60
C GLY A 8 -3.61 -12.14 13.27
N PHE A 9 -2.44 -11.86 12.72
CA PHE A 9 -2.26 -11.28 11.39
C PHE A 9 -1.69 -12.33 10.44
N PRO A 10 -2.53 -12.97 9.60
CA PRO A 10 -2.07 -14.02 8.70
C PRO A 10 -1.50 -13.46 7.39
N TYR A 11 -0.44 -14.12 6.89
CA TYR A 11 0.26 -13.79 5.64
C TYR A 11 0.74 -15.01 4.88
N VAL A 12 0.99 -14.83 3.58
CA VAL A 12 1.81 -15.74 2.77
C VAL A 12 3.25 -15.25 2.82
N ALA A 13 4.17 -16.08 3.32
CA ALA A 13 5.53 -15.68 3.75
C ALA A 13 6.37 -14.89 2.73
N ASP A 14 6.20 -15.11 1.43
CA ASP A 14 7.04 -14.48 0.40
C ASP A 14 6.33 -13.32 -0.34
N ARG A 15 5.09 -12.99 0.02
CA ARG A 15 4.31 -11.93 -0.64
C ARG A 15 4.39 -10.62 0.13
N PHE A 16 5.45 -9.87 -0.13
CA PHE A 16 5.60 -8.54 0.45
C PHE A 16 5.25 -7.44 -0.54
N GLY A 17 4.38 -6.52 -0.14
CA GLY A 17 3.93 -5.36 -0.91
C GLY A 17 3.45 -4.24 0.00
N GLY A 18 2.92 -3.17 -0.58
CA GLY A 18 2.44 -2.01 0.18
C GLY A 18 1.34 -2.36 1.20
N SER A 19 0.43 -3.27 0.89
CA SER A 19 -0.61 -3.75 1.81
C SER A 19 0.00 -4.48 3.02
N THR A 20 1.01 -5.33 2.79
CA THR A 20 1.72 -6.05 3.85
C THR A 20 2.49 -5.09 4.75
N ALA A 21 3.21 -4.12 4.17
CA ALA A 21 3.93 -3.11 4.95
C ALA A 21 2.98 -2.30 5.85
N SER A 22 1.85 -1.79 5.31
CA SER A 22 0.84 -1.08 6.13
C SER A 22 0.26 -1.94 7.25
N SER A 23 0.09 -3.23 6.98
CA SER A 23 -0.46 -4.17 7.95
C SER A 23 0.50 -4.49 9.08
N LEU A 24 1.82 -4.59 8.80
CA LEU A 24 2.84 -4.78 9.83
C LEU A 24 3.01 -3.52 10.69
N VAL A 25 2.91 -2.33 10.10
CA VAL A 25 2.88 -1.06 10.85
C VAL A 25 1.70 -1.03 11.82
N LEU A 26 0.49 -1.41 11.36
CA LEU A 26 -0.68 -1.53 12.23
C LEU A 26 -0.47 -2.58 13.34
N ALA A 27 0.07 -3.75 12.99
CA ALA A 27 0.33 -4.83 13.95
C ALA A 27 1.27 -4.38 15.07
N ARG A 28 2.36 -3.67 14.73
CA ARG A 28 3.28 -3.09 15.70
C ARG A 28 2.56 -2.06 16.60
N ALA A 29 1.84 -1.12 16.02
CA ALA A 29 1.16 -0.08 16.78
C ALA A 29 0.08 -0.64 17.72
N LEU A 30 -0.62 -1.70 17.33
CA LEU A 30 -1.56 -2.42 18.20
C LEU A 30 -0.83 -3.13 19.36
N LYS A 31 0.36 -3.72 19.10
CA LYS A 31 1.18 -4.31 20.17
C LYS A 31 1.63 -3.23 21.16
N GLU A 32 2.11 -2.09 20.68
CA GLU A 32 2.50 -0.93 21.50
C GLU A 32 1.33 -0.35 22.30
N ALA A 33 0.10 -0.45 21.76
CA ALA A 33 -1.14 -0.08 22.47
C ALA A 33 -1.60 -1.13 23.50
N GLY A 34 -0.83 -2.21 23.76
CA GLY A 34 -1.10 -3.20 24.79
C GLY A 34 -1.91 -4.41 24.34
N HIS A 35 -2.11 -4.61 23.05
CA HIS A 35 -2.71 -5.83 22.52
C HIS A 35 -1.66 -6.95 22.34
N ARG A 36 -2.08 -8.21 22.46
CA ARG A 36 -1.25 -9.37 22.14
C ARG A 36 -1.32 -9.65 20.64
N VAL A 37 -0.29 -9.30 19.91
CA VAL A 37 -0.26 -9.44 18.44
C VAL A 37 0.64 -10.58 18.02
N HIS A 38 0.18 -11.42 17.07
CA HIS A 38 0.91 -12.52 16.47
C HIS A 38 0.87 -12.41 14.95
N VAL A 39 2.02 -12.48 14.32
CA VAL A 39 2.16 -12.64 12.87
C VAL A 39 2.13 -14.13 12.54
N LEU A 40 1.22 -14.54 11.66
CA LEU A 40 0.98 -15.92 11.29
C LEU A 40 1.40 -16.11 9.83
N THR A 41 2.49 -16.84 9.57
CA THR A 41 3.03 -16.97 8.20
C THR A 41 2.81 -18.36 7.65
N HIS A 42 2.16 -18.45 6.48
CA HIS A 42 2.01 -19.71 5.75
C HIS A 42 3.22 -19.95 4.84
N GLY A 43 3.98 -21.02 5.13
CA GLY A 43 5.17 -21.40 4.40
C GLY A 43 6.46 -21.24 5.20
N GLU A 44 7.55 -21.75 4.63
CA GLU A 44 8.88 -21.65 5.23
C GLU A 44 9.46 -20.27 4.94
N GLY A 45 10.07 -19.67 5.96
CA GLY A 45 10.90 -18.45 5.88
C GLY A 45 10.42 -17.40 4.89
N GLY A 46 10.93 -16.25 4.92
CA GLY A 46 10.56 -15.28 3.92
C GLY A 46 10.64 -13.87 4.45
N ARG A 47 10.41 -12.94 3.56
CA ARG A 47 10.57 -11.53 3.83
C ARG A 47 9.67 -11.02 4.95
N ILE A 48 8.42 -11.49 5.01
CA ILE A 48 7.47 -11.08 6.06
C ILE A 48 7.97 -11.48 7.44
N THR A 49 8.57 -12.67 7.57
CA THR A 49 9.16 -13.13 8.83
C THR A 49 10.28 -12.20 9.28
N ASN A 50 11.16 -11.78 8.35
CA ASN A 50 12.28 -10.89 8.67
C ASN A 50 11.79 -9.48 9.02
N GLU A 51 10.84 -8.94 8.28
CA GLU A 51 10.25 -7.62 8.55
C GLU A 51 9.48 -7.62 9.89
N ALA A 52 8.75 -8.70 10.21
CA ALA A 52 8.06 -8.84 11.48
C ALA A 52 9.04 -8.92 12.66
N ALA A 53 10.16 -9.67 12.49
CA ALA A 53 11.21 -9.75 13.49
C ALA A 53 11.88 -8.39 13.72
N ALA A 54 12.13 -7.61 12.66
CA ALA A 54 12.68 -6.25 12.76
C ALA A 54 11.74 -5.28 13.49
N LEU A 55 10.44 -5.58 13.51
CA LEU A 55 9.40 -4.84 14.26
C LEU A 55 9.10 -5.45 15.63
N ASP A 56 9.91 -6.39 16.10
CA ASP A 56 9.71 -7.12 17.36
C ASP A 56 8.31 -7.77 17.48
N LEU A 57 7.77 -8.27 16.37
CA LEU A 57 6.50 -8.98 16.33
C LEU A 57 6.71 -10.49 16.42
N PRO A 58 6.05 -11.21 17.33
CA PRO A 58 6.14 -12.66 17.41
C PRO A 58 5.56 -13.31 16.15
N VAL A 59 6.30 -14.27 15.60
CA VAL A 59 5.94 -14.99 14.38
C VAL A 59 5.63 -16.44 14.69
N THR A 60 4.47 -16.92 14.25
CA THR A 60 4.10 -18.34 14.25
C THR A 60 4.01 -18.85 12.83
N ARG A 61 4.77 -19.91 12.53
CA ARG A 61 4.78 -20.53 11.21
C ARG A 61 3.68 -21.57 11.07
N LEU A 62 3.03 -21.58 9.92
CA LEU A 62 1.96 -22.49 9.55
C LEU A 62 2.30 -23.20 8.25
N PRO A 63 1.70 -24.37 7.97
CA PRO A 63 1.89 -25.07 6.70
C PRO A 63 1.64 -24.16 5.50
N ALA A 64 2.41 -24.35 4.43
CA ALA A 64 2.25 -23.62 3.20
C ALA A 64 0.83 -23.77 2.64
N LEU A 65 0.29 -22.66 2.15
CA LEU A 65 -0.92 -22.70 1.32
C LEU A 65 -0.50 -23.05 -0.10
N SER A 66 -1.22 -23.98 -0.73
CA SER A 66 -1.07 -24.23 -2.18
C SER A 66 -1.72 -23.06 -2.93
N VAL A 67 -1.02 -21.94 -2.96
CA VAL A 67 -1.43 -20.77 -3.75
C VAL A 67 -0.59 -20.78 -5.01
N GLU A 68 -1.15 -21.30 -6.11
CA GLU A 68 -0.54 -21.10 -7.41
C GLU A 68 -0.54 -19.60 -7.77
N PRO A 69 0.56 -19.07 -8.34
CA PRO A 69 0.56 -17.72 -8.88
C PRO A 69 -0.47 -17.66 -10.02
N GLY A 70 -1.47 -16.78 -9.86
CA GLY A 70 -2.57 -16.64 -10.80
C GLY A 70 -3.76 -17.51 -10.44
N TYR A 71 -4.78 -16.89 -9.89
CA TYR A 71 -6.16 -17.35 -9.70
C TYR A 71 -6.37 -18.88 -9.79
N ALA A 72 -6.14 -19.57 -8.67
CA ALA A 72 -6.43 -21.00 -8.57
C ALA A 72 -7.91 -21.25 -8.88
N ARG A 73 -8.18 -22.13 -9.82
CA ARG A 73 -9.53 -22.59 -10.14
C ARG A 73 -10.17 -23.17 -8.88
N PRO A 74 -11.44 -22.84 -8.57
CA PRO A 74 -12.09 -23.19 -7.31
C PRO A 74 -12.36 -24.68 -7.11
N ASP A 75 -12.12 -25.52 -8.10
CA ASP A 75 -12.58 -26.90 -8.24
C ASP A 75 -11.59 -27.98 -7.74
N ARG A 76 -10.41 -27.60 -7.22
CA ARG A 76 -9.47 -28.54 -6.63
C ARG A 76 -9.34 -28.35 -5.12
N PHE A 77 -10.26 -28.97 -4.36
CA PHE A 77 -10.10 -29.18 -2.93
C PHE A 77 -8.96 -30.18 -2.71
N ARG A 78 -7.75 -29.68 -2.45
CA ARG A 78 -6.57 -30.54 -2.24
C ARG A 78 -6.42 -30.82 -0.74
N PHE A 79 -5.93 -32.01 -0.38
CA PHE A 79 -5.63 -32.42 1.01
C PHE A 79 -4.74 -31.41 1.76
N HIS A 80 -3.90 -30.65 1.05
CA HIS A 80 -3.10 -29.55 1.62
C HIS A 80 -3.94 -28.42 2.24
N GLN A 81 -5.15 -28.19 1.74
CA GLN A 81 -6.06 -27.19 2.33
C GLN A 81 -6.62 -27.65 3.67
N LEU A 82 -6.80 -28.96 3.85
CA LEU A 82 -7.24 -29.53 5.12
C LEU A 82 -6.15 -29.42 6.20
N ALA A 83 -4.89 -29.66 5.85
CA ALA A 83 -3.76 -29.46 6.77
C ALA A 83 -3.61 -27.99 7.17
N ALA A 84 -3.72 -27.06 6.23
CA ALA A 84 -3.69 -25.63 6.50
C ALA A 84 -4.89 -25.19 7.35
N PHE A 85 -6.09 -25.70 7.09
CA PHE A 85 -7.27 -25.43 7.91
C PHE A 85 -7.08 -25.92 9.36
N ARG A 86 -6.62 -27.18 9.54
CA ARG A 86 -6.38 -27.75 10.89
C ARG A 86 -5.34 -26.93 11.65
N ALA A 87 -4.25 -26.56 11.01
CA ALA A 87 -3.22 -25.74 11.63
C ALA A 87 -3.72 -24.33 11.99
N ALA A 88 -4.48 -23.69 11.10
CA ALA A 88 -5.09 -22.39 11.37
C ALA A 88 -6.12 -22.46 12.50
N HIS A 89 -6.94 -23.52 12.56
CA HIS A 89 -7.88 -23.73 13.66
C HIS A 89 -7.17 -24.00 14.98
N ALA A 90 -6.14 -24.85 15.00
CA ALA A 90 -5.35 -25.16 16.18
C ALA A 90 -4.67 -23.91 16.74
N VAL A 91 -3.98 -23.11 15.91
CA VAL A 91 -3.27 -21.92 16.36
C VAL A 91 -4.21 -20.86 16.95
N ILE A 92 -5.46 -20.77 16.50
CA ILE A 92 -6.48 -19.91 17.13
C ILE A 92 -6.70 -20.33 18.59
N GLY A 93 -6.82 -21.63 18.85
CA GLY A 93 -6.99 -22.17 20.19
C GLY A 93 -5.74 -22.04 21.06
N ASP A 94 -4.59 -22.45 20.54
CA ASP A 94 -3.30 -22.48 21.25
C ASP A 94 -2.86 -21.07 21.70
N LEU A 95 -3.01 -20.08 20.83
CA LEU A 95 -2.67 -18.69 21.12
C LEU A 95 -3.85 -17.91 21.75
N LYS A 96 -5.00 -18.55 21.92
CA LYS A 96 -6.25 -17.94 22.41
C LYS A 96 -6.55 -16.63 21.68
N LEU A 97 -6.58 -16.71 20.33
CA LEU A 97 -6.79 -15.53 19.49
C LEU A 97 -8.27 -15.12 19.52
N ASP A 98 -8.50 -13.85 19.83
CA ASP A 98 -9.84 -13.23 19.82
C ASP A 98 -10.22 -12.78 18.41
N ILE A 99 -9.22 -12.32 17.65
CA ILE A 99 -9.41 -11.68 16.34
C ILE A 99 -8.38 -12.23 15.34
N ILE A 100 -8.87 -12.55 14.15
CA ILE A 100 -8.03 -12.74 12.95
C ILE A 100 -8.23 -11.55 12.03
N HIS A 101 -7.17 -10.76 11.82
CA HIS A 101 -7.16 -9.56 10.99
C HIS A 101 -6.48 -9.84 9.65
N THR A 102 -7.25 -10.05 8.60
CA THR A 102 -6.74 -10.37 7.26
C THR A 102 -6.53 -9.11 6.41
N ASN A 103 -5.50 -9.10 5.56
CA ASN A 103 -5.08 -7.92 4.80
C ASN A 103 -5.13 -8.10 3.28
N ASP A 104 -5.49 -9.27 2.82
CA ASP A 104 -5.65 -9.61 1.41
C ASP A 104 -6.73 -10.69 1.20
N LEU A 105 -7.12 -10.88 -0.06
CA LEU A 105 -8.17 -11.83 -0.44
C LEU A 105 -7.77 -13.28 -0.18
N THR A 106 -6.49 -13.62 -0.30
CA THR A 106 -6.00 -14.99 -0.07
C THR A 106 -6.18 -15.36 1.40
N MET A 107 -5.75 -14.47 2.31
CA MET A 107 -5.91 -14.68 3.75
C MET A 107 -7.37 -14.63 4.17
N LEU A 108 -8.17 -13.71 3.65
CA LEU A 108 -9.61 -13.67 3.91
C LEU A 108 -10.29 -15.01 3.57
N ARG A 109 -9.99 -15.58 2.40
CA ARG A 109 -10.56 -16.86 1.96
C ARG A 109 -10.05 -18.03 2.77
N SER A 110 -8.76 -18.08 3.08
CA SER A 110 -8.14 -19.19 3.81
C SER A 110 -8.55 -19.25 5.28
N TRP A 111 -8.80 -18.09 5.90
CA TRP A 111 -9.10 -18.00 7.34
C TRP A 111 -10.59 -17.91 7.66
N SER A 112 -11.47 -17.77 6.67
CA SER A 112 -12.92 -17.71 6.90
C SER A 112 -13.48 -18.99 7.55
N ALA A 113 -13.11 -20.17 7.06
CA ALA A 113 -13.57 -21.44 7.62
C ALA A 113 -12.97 -21.71 9.02
N PRO A 114 -11.66 -21.54 9.29
CA PRO A 114 -11.12 -21.64 10.65
C PRO A 114 -11.80 -20.70 11.65
N CYS A 115 -12.05 -19.44 11.28
CA CYS A 115 -12.76 -18.49 12.14
C CYS A 115 -14.22 -18.85 12.36
N LEU A 116 -14.89 -19.43 11.35
CA LEU A 116 -16.27 -19.91 11.51
C LEU A 116 -16.36 -21.09 12.48
N ALA A 117 -15.36 -21.99 12.45
CA ALA A 117 -15.26 -23.17 13.31
C ALA A 117 -14.72 -22.85 14.72
N SER A 118 -14.28 -21.64 14.97
CA SER A 118 -13.72 -21.17 16.24
C SER A 118 -14.53 -20.00 16.82
N ARG A 119 -14.06 -19.46 17.95
CA ARG A 119 -14.64 -18.25 18.56
C ARG A 119 -14.00 -16.94 18.07
N ALA A 120 -12.90 -17.01 17.29
CA ALA A 120 -12.20 -15.84 16.81
C ALA A 120 -13.05 -15.04 15.81
N ALA A 121 -13.11 -13.74 15.99
CA ALA A 121 -13.78 -12.84 15.04
C ALA A 121 -12.88 -12.61 13.82
N LEU A 122 -13.43 -12.75 12.62
CA LEU A 122 -12.74 -12.43 11.38
C LEU A 122 -12.95 -10.96 11.01
N VAL A 123 -11.88 -10.21 10.91
CA VAL A 123 -11.86 -8.83 10.40
C VAL A 123 -11.16 -8.81 9.04
N ALA A 124 -11.84 -8.29 8.01
CA ALA A 124 -11.29 -8.16 6.67
C ALA A 124 -10.84 -6.72 6.42
N HIS A 125 -9.53 -6.46 6.38
CA HIS A 125 -9.01 -5.16 5.96
C HIS A 125 -8.94 -5.13 4.43
N TRP A 126 -9.86 -4.41 3.81
CA TRP A 126 -10.10 -4.39 2.38
C TRP A 126 -9.17 -3.37 1.70
N ARG A 127 -8.15 -3.87 1.04
CA ARG A 127 -7.07 -3.08 0.41
C ARG A 127 -7.00 -3.28 -1.10
N SER A 128 -8.02 -3.90 -1.70
CA SER A 128 -8.08 -4.23 -3.12
C SER A 128 -9.42 -3.86 -3.73
N ASN A 129 -9.52 -3.96 -5.05
CA ASN A 129 -10.80 -3.84 -5.73
C ASN A 129 -11.67 -5.07 -5.49
N PHE A 130 -12.99 -4.90 -5.58
CA PHE A 130 -13.93 -5.99 -5.38
C PHE A 130 -13.92 -6.94 -6.58
N HIS A 131 -13.83 -8.24 -6.30
CA HIS A 131 -13.97 -9.30 -7.27
C HIS A 131 -15.20 -10.15 -6.94
N GLU A 132 -16.12 -10.25 -7.89
CA GLU A 132 -17.36 -10.99 -7.75
C GLU A 132 -17.19 -12.52 -7.81
N SER A 133 -16.40 -13.11 -6.93
CA SER A 133 -16.33 -14.57 -6.82
C SER A 133 -17.16 -15.08 -5.65
N LEU A 134 -17.75 -16.27 -5.80
CA LEU A 134 -18.54 -16.90 -4.75
C LEU A 134 -17.72 -17.07 -3.46
N SER A 135 -16.44 -17.47 -3.60
CA SER A 135 -15.54 -17.65 -2.45
C SER A 135 -15.25 -16.35 -1.70
N VAL A 136 -15.15 -15.21 -2.39
CA VAL A 136 -15.00 -13.89 -1.75
C VAL A 136 -16.30 -13.49 -1.06
N LYS A 137 -17.45 -13.66 -1.73
CA LYS A 137 -18.76 -13.36 -1.15
C LYS A 137 -19.04 -14.19 0.11
N THR A 138 -18.74 -15.49 0.11
CA THR A 138 -18.91 -16.35 1.29
C THR A 138 -17.95 -15.97 2.42
N SER A 139 -16.68 -15.70 2.13
CA SER A 139 -15.72 -15.27 3.15
C SER A 139 -16.08 -13.92 3.76
N LEU A 140 -16.56 -12.98 2.94
CA LEU A 140 -17.08 -11.70 3.45
C LEU A 140 -18.33 -11.88 4.32
N ARG A 141 -19.18 -12.91 4.11
CA ARG A 141 -20.29 -13.20 5.02
C ARG A 141 -19.83 -13.63 6.42
N VAL A 142 -18.72 -14.38 6.48
CA VAL A 142 -18.09 -14.80 7.75
C VAL A 142 -17.45 -13.63 8.49
N ALA A 143 -16.89 -12.66 7.77
CA ALA A 143 -16.25 -11.50 8.39
C ALA A 143 -17.23 -10.73 9.28
N ALA A 144 -16.86 -10.54 10.55
CA ALA A 144 -17.62 -9.77 11.53
C ALA A 144 -17.61 -8.27 11.21
N ARG A 145 -16.50 -7.77 10.67
CA ARG A 145 -16.32 -6.39 10.20
C ARG A 145 -15.43 -6.37 8.97
N VAL A 146 -15.62 -5.35 8.16
CA VAL A 146 -14.76 -5.01 7.03
C VAL A 146 -14.21 -3.61 7.28
N ILE A 147 -12.93 -3.40 7.02
CA ILE A 147 -12.28 -2.09 7.06
C ILE A 147 -11.85 -1.76 5.64
N ALA A 148 -12.44 -0.76 5.02
CA ALA A 148 -12.06 -0.29 3.70
C ALA A 148 -11.03 0.83 3.82
N VAL A 149 -9.96 0.78 3.01
CA VAL A 149 -8.87 1.76 3.08
C VAL A 149 -9.22 3.14 2.52
N SER A 150 -10.40 3.29 1.89
CA SER A 150 -10.89 4.55 1.33
C SER A 150 -12.40 4.46 1.09
N ARG A 151 -13.07 5.62 0.92
CA ARG A 151 -14.46 5.69 0.47
C ARG A 151 -14.63 5.12 -0.94
N TYR A 152 -13.61 5.29 -1.79
CA TYR A 152 -13.57 4.68 -3.12
C TYR A 152 -13.65 3.15 -3.05
N SER A 153 -12.85 2.52 -2.20
CA SER A 153 -12.91 1.06 -1.97
C SER A 153 -14.21 0.64 -1.32
N PHE A 154 -14.75 1.44 -0.39
CA PHE A 154 -16.04 1.21 0.25
C PHE A 154 -17.19 1.20 -0.79
N ALA A 155 -17.24 2.20 -1.66
CA ALA A 155 -18.30 2.34 -2.67
C ALA A 155 -18.36 1.17 -3.67
N LYS A 156 -17.26 0.46 -3.86
CA LYS A 156 -17.20 -0.73 -4.73
C LYS A 156 -17.66 -2.02 -4.06
N LEU A 157 -17.89 -2.00 -2.75
CA LEU A 157 -18.40 -3.17 -2.04
C LEU A 157 -19.91 -3.29 -2.23
N PRO A 158 -20.47 -4.52 -2.31
CA PRO A 158 -21.90 -4.72 -2.29
C PRO A 158 -22.58 -4.13 -1.05
N ASP A 159 -23.80 -3.66 -1.15
CA ASP A 159 -24.54 -2.99 -0.06
C ASP A 159 -24.57 -3.80 1.24
N TRP A 160 -24.73 -5.13 1.14
CA TRP A 160 -24.74 -5.99 2.30
C TRP A 160 -23.40 -6.07 3.03
N VAL A 161 -22.28 -5.80 2.32
CA VAL A 161 -20.94 -5.66 2.92
C VAL A 161 -20.78 -4.27 3.50
N GLN A 162 -21.19 -3.23 2.78
CA GLN A 162 -21.11 -1.83 3.23
C GLN A 162 -21.74 -1.64 4.61
N ARG A 163 -22.86 -2.31 4.90
CA ARG A 163 -23.54 -2.25 6.21
C ARG A 163 -22.65 -2.65 7.40
N LYS A 164 -21.58 -3.39 7.18
CA LYS A 164 -20.62 -3.81 8.22
C LYS A 164 -19.20 -3.30 7.94
N THR A 165 -19.06 -2.32 7.05
CA THR A 165 -17.78 -1.75 6.66
C THR A 165 -17.57 -0.40 7.30
N VAL A 166 -16.37 -0.18 7.82
CA VAL A 166 -15.89 1.12 8.28
C VAL A 166 -14.77 1.56 7.33
N VAL A 167 -14.72 2.84 7.01
CA VAL A 167 -13.61 3.41 6.23
C VAL A 167 -12.53 3.88 7.18
N GLU A 168 -11.31 3.38 6.98
CA GLU A 168 -10.13 3.75 7.76
C GLU A 168 -8.89 3.77 6.87
N PHE A 169 -8.28 4.94 6.72
CA PHE A 169 -7.05 5.09 5.95
C PHE A 169 -5.86 4.40 6.62
N ASN A 170 -4.95 3.88 5.81
CA ASN A 170 -3.72 3.30 6.34
C ASN A 170 -2.85 4.35 7.01
N ALA A 171 -2.19 3.95 8.09
CA ALA A 171 -1.12 4.73 8.67
C ALA A 171 0.20 4.59 7.91
N PHE A 172 1.05 5.59 8.12
CA PHE A 172 2.41 5.65 7.60
C PHE A 172 3.38 5.92 8.74
N ASP A 173 4.41 5.10 8.78
CA ASP A 173 5.54 5.29 9.69
C ASP A 173 6.76 5.69 8.84
N LEU A 174 6.83 6.98 8.52
CA LEU A 174 7.94 7.56 7.79
C LEU A 174 8.38 8.82 8.50
N ALA A 175 9.33 8.66 9.41
CA ALA A 175 10.07 9.75 9.99
C ALA A 175 11.50 9.73 9.44
N MET A 176 11.76 10.46 8.36
CA MET A 176 13.12 10.68 7.88
C MET A 176 13.55 12.10 8.26
N PRO A 177 14.56 12.28 9.13
CA PRO A 177 15.11 13.59 9.45
C PRO A 177 15.60 14.33 8.20
N GLN A 178 15.53 15.66 8.21
CA GLN A 178 15.93 16.47 7.05
C GLN A 178 17.37 16.20 6.60
N SER A 179 18.29 16.02 7.54
CA SER A 179 19.69 15.69 7.23
C SER A 179 19.81 14.36 6.48
N ALA A 180 19.05 13.33 6.91
CA ALA A 180 19.02 12.03 6.24
C ALA A 180 18.39 12.12 4.84
N ARG A 181 17.34 12.93 4.65
CA ARG A 181 16.74 13.20 3.33
C ARG A 181 17.74 13.85 2.39
N THR A 182 18.45 14.89 2.85
CA THR A 182 19.46 15.58 2.05
C THR A 182 20.57 14.63 1.65
N GLN A 183 21.05 13.79 2.56
CA GLN A 183 22.06 12.78 2.28
C GLN A 183 21.57 11.73 1.28
N ALA A 184 20.37 11.18 1.49
CA ALA A 184 19.75 10.20 0.59
C ALA A 184 19.56 10.78 -0.82
N ARG A 185 19.07 12.03 -0.92
CA ARG A 185 18.93 12.74 -2.18
C ARG A 185 20.27 12.84 -2.92
N ALA A 186 21.33 13.28 -2.25
CA ALA A 186 22.65 13.42 -2.85
C ALA A 186 23.20 12.05 -3.30
N GLN A 187 23.07 11.02 -2.47
CA GLN A 187 23.54 9.67 -2.76
C GLN A 187 22.83 9.06 -3.97
N VAL A 188 21.50 9.10 -4.02
CA VAL A 188 20.72 8.52 -5.14
C VAL A 188 20.99 9.28 -6.43
N ARG A 189 21.08 10.60 -6.39
CA ARG A 189 21.37 11.42 -7.60
C ARG A 189 22.76 11.12 -8.14
N SER A 190 23.75 10.93 -7.27
CA SER A 190 25.10 10.49 -7.65
C SER A 190 25.08 9.08 -8.24
N GLN A 191 24.35 8.14 -7.62
CA GLN A 191 24.20 6.76 -8.12
C GLN A 191 23.55 6.70 -9.51
N LEU A 192 22.65 7.64 -9.80
CA LEU A 192 21.98 7.78 -11.09
C LEU A 192 22.79 8.61 -12.10
N GLU A 193 23.98 9.09 -11.73
CA GLU A 193 24.86 9.93 -12.55
C GLU A 193 24.13 11.16 -13.11
N LEU A 194 23.22 11.74 -12.33
CA LEU A 194 22.44 12.91 -12.74
C LEU A 194 23.30 14.16 -12.76
N PRO A 195 23.09 15.08 -13.72
CA PRO A 195 23.61 16.43 -13.62
C PRO A 195 23.23 17.08 -12.28
N PRO A 196 24.12 17.85 -11.64
CA PRO A 196 23.87 18.40 -10.29
C PRO A 196 22.56 19.18 -10.17
N ASP A 197 22.20 19.90 -11.22
CA ASP A 197 21.03 20.76 -11.33
C ASP A 197 19.78 20.07 -11.91
N ALA A 198 19.89 18.81 -12.38
CA ALA A 198 18.78 18.13 -13.04
C ALA A 198 17.51 18.09 -12.18
N ALA A 199 16.36 18.33 -12.78
CA ALA A 199 15.06 18.07 -12.18
C ALA A 199 14.68 16.59 -12.37
N LEU A 200 14.18 15.94 -11.29
CA LEU A 200 13.86 14.52 -11.29
C LEU A 200 12.37 14.28 -10.99
N VAL A 201 11.66 13.71 -11.95
CA VAL A 201 10.24 13.35 -11.85
C VAL A 201 10.10 11.87 -11.56
N GLY A 202 9.49 11.47 -10.44
CA GLY A 202 9.41 10.08 -9.98
C GLY A 202 8.04 9.43 -10.17
N ILE A 203 8.01 8.14 -10.53
CA ILE A 203 6.85 7.25 -10.40
C ILE A 203 7.31 5.99 -9.65
N PHE A 204 6.53 5.58 -8.63
CA PHE A 204 6.86 4.46 -7.76
C PHE A 204 5.74 3.42 -7.72
N GLY A 205 6.07 2.17 -8.03
CA GLY A 205 5.15 1.03 -8.03
C GLY A 205 5.41 0.09 -9.20
N ASN A 206 4.86 -1.12 -9.14
CA ASN A 206 5.03 -2.11 -10.21
C ASN A 206 4.54 -1.56 -11.55
N HIS A 207 5.28 -1.84 -12.61
CA HIS A 207 4.95 -1.41 -13.97
C HIS A 207 3.81 -2.27 -14.53
N ILE A 208 2.59 -1.89 -14.22
CA ILE A 208 1.36 -2.54 -14.68
C ILE A 208 0.40 -1.51 -15.27
N VAL A 209 -0.51 -1.96 -16.13
CA VAL A 209 -1.43 -1.10 -16.89
C VAL A 209 -2.10 -0.03 -16.01
N ARG A 210 -2.67 -0.40 -14.89
CA ARG A 210 -3.38 0.57 -14.02
C ARG A 210 -2.49 1.60 -13.36
N LYS A 211 -1.17 1.35 -13.21
CA LYS A 211 -0.20 2.31 -12.65
C LYS A 211 0.27 3.36 -13.65
N ARG A 212 0.05 3.11 -14.95
CA ARG A 212 0.24 4.08 -16.04
C ARG A 212 1.64 4.72 -16.08
N THR A 213 2.68 3.93 -15.78
CA THR A 213 4.08 4.40 -15.80
C THR A 213 4.47 5.02 -17.14
N HIS A 214 3.77 4.66 -18.26
CA HIS A 214 3.98 5.24 -19.59
C HIS A 214 3.77 6.77 -19.64
N VAL A 215 2.97 7.34 -18.74
CA VAL A 215 2.79 8.79 -18.64
C VAL A 215 4.12 9.51 -18.43
N LEU A 216 5.09 8.87 -17.75
CA LEU A 216 6.41 9.45 -17.56
C LEU A 216 7.18 9.61 -18.90
N ALA A 217 7.03 8.65 -19.83
CA ALA A 217 7.62 8.78 -21.16
C ALA A 217 6.96 9.93 -21.96
N ASP A 218 5.63 10.09 -21.86
CA ASP A 218 4.91 11.20 -22.47
C ASP A 218 5.37 12.56 -21.90
N MET A 219 5.54 12.61 -20.58
CA MET A 219 6.04 13.80 -19.88
C MET A 219 7.45 14.18 -20.35
N LEU A 220 8.37 13.22 -20.42
CA LEU A 220 9.76 13.46 -20.85
C LEU A 220 9.86 13.88 -22.32
N LYS A 221 8.92 13.44 -23.17
CA LYS A 221 8.82 13.94 -24.55
C LYS A 221 8.45 15.42 -24.58
N ALA A 222 7.54 15.84 -23.69
CA ALA A 222 6.99 17.20 -23.66
C ALA A 222 7.86 18.19 -22.85
N ILE A 223 8.56 17.70 -21.81
CA ILE A 223 9.38 18.53 -20.91
C ILE A 223 10.83 18.07 -21.01
N THR A 224 11.64 18.83 -21.70
CA THR A 224 13.09 18.58 -21.79
C THR A 224 13.87 19.33 -20.72
N HIS A 225 13.45 20.56 -20.44
CA HIS A 225 14.04 21.45 -19.44
C HIS A 225 12.94 22.17 -18.65
N THR A 226 13.25 22.57 -17.45
CA THR A 226 12.48 23.54 -16.65
C THR A 226 12.61 24.94 -17.22
N ALA A 227 11.83 25.90 -16.72
CA ALA A 227 11.86 27.29 -17.16
C ALA A 227 13.24 27.97 -16.91
N ASP A 228 13.95 27.55 -15.86
CA ASP A 228 15.30 28.00 -15.49
C ASP A 228 16.44 27.22 -16.21
N GLY A 229 16.10 26.34 -17.15
CA GLY A 229 17.04 25.61 -18.01
C GLY A 229 17.58 24.28 -17.44
N ARG A 230 17.14 23.81 -16.30
CA ARG A 230 17.57 22.53 -15.72
C ARG A 230 17.06 21.35 -16.57
N PRO A 231 17.90 20.36 -16.94
CA PRO A 231 17.45 19.19 -17.68
C PRO A 231 16.50 18.34 -16.84
N VAL A 232 15.44 17.79 -17.46
CA VAL A 232 14.43 16.99 -16.78
C VAL A 232 14.64 15.51 -17.04
N PHE A 233 14.74 14.73 -15.98
CA PHE A 233 14.85 13.26 -15.97
C PHE A 233 13.62 12.63 -15.34
N GLY A 234 13.31 11.42 -15.78
CA GLY A 234 12.26 10.58 -15.18
C GLY A 234 12.86 9.39 -14.42
N LEU A 235 12.29 9.06 -13.30
CA LEU A 235 12.64 7.90 -12.46
C LEU A 235 11.43 7.00 -12.30
N ALA A 236 11.48 5.78 -12.83
CA ALA A 236 10.44 4.78 -12.66
C ALA A 236 10.97 3.60 -11.84
N CYS A 237 10.57 3.54 -10.54
CA CYS A 237 10.97 2.49 -9.60
C CYS A 237 9.83 1.50 -9.39
N GLY A 238 10.09 0.21 -9.64
CA GLY A 238 9.13 -0.85 -9.39
C GLY A 238 9.46 -2.14 -10.13
N GLY A 239 8.73 -3.21 -9.80
CA GLY A 239 8.85 -4.49 -10.50
C GLY A 239 8.34 -4.39 -11.93
N ARG A 240 9.05 -5.01 -12.84
CA ARG A 240 8.66 -5.15 -14.24
C ARG A 240 7.55 -6.17 -14.39
N ALA A 241 6.58 -5.94 -15.28
CA ALA A 241 5.48 -6.84 -15.56
C ALA A 241 5.14 -6.86 -17.05
N GLU A 242 5.35 -7.99 -17.70
CA GLU A 242 4.98 -8.19 -19.09
C GLU A 242 3.46 -8.39 -19.25
N PRO A 243 2.85 -7.98 -20.36
CA PRO A 243 3.46 -7.32 -21.54
C PRO A 243 3.66 -5.80 -21.41
N TYR A 244 3.21 -5.17 -20.36
CA TYR A 244 3.20 -3.71 -20.19
C TYR A 244 4.61 -3.09 -20.22
N ASP A 245 5.61 -3.81 -19.73
CA ASP A 245 6.98 -3.30 -19.69
C ASP A 245 7.58 -3.22 -21.10
N HIS A 246 7.23 -4.16 -21.98
CA HIS A 246 7.59 -4.11 -23.39
C HIS A 246 6.92 -2.93 -24.14
N GLU A 247 5.65 -2.64 -23.83
CA GLU A 247 4.95 -1.47 -24.38
C GLU A 247 5.62 -0.15 -23.95
N LEU A 248 6.03 -0.08 -22.67
CA LEU A 248 6.76 1.06 -22.13
C LEU A 248 8.13 1.24 -22.82
N ASP A 249 8.87 0.14 -23.04
CA ASP A 249 10.15 0.17 -23.74
C ASP A 249 9.99 0.65 -25.19
N SER A 250 9.00 0.12 -25.90
CA SER A 250 8.69 0.51 -27.28
C SER A 250 8.33 2.01 -27.37
N LYS A 251 7.51 2.51 -26.45
CA LYS A 251 7.14 3.92 -26.38
C LYS A 251 8.32 4.82 -26.08
N THR A 252 9.16 4.42 -25.14
CA THR A 252 10.36 5.14 -24.73
C THR A 252 11.35 5.29 -25.89
N ALA A 253 11.54 4.21 -26.66
CA ALA A 253 12.37 4.21 -27.87
C ALA A 253 11.78 5.11 -28.96
N ALA A 254 10.47 4.99 -29.24
CA ALA A 254 9.78 5.80 -30.24
C ALA A 254 9.85 7.32 -29.95
N PHE A 255 9.91 7.69 -28.67
CA PHE A 255 10.03 9.10 -28.25
C PHE A 255 11.49 9.57 -28.13
N GLY A 256 12.47 8.68 -28.23
CA GLY A 256 13.89 9.02 -28.06
C GLY A 256 14.25 9.47 -26.64
N VAL A 257 13.44 9.13 -25.62
CA VAL A 257 13.62 9.61 -24.24
C VAL A 257 14.38 8.62 -23.34
N GLY A 258 14.86 7.51 -23.89
CA GLY A 258 15.51 6.44 -23.12
C GLY A 258 16.71 6.90 -22.30
N HIS A 259 17.47 7.87 -22.77
CA HIS A 259 18.61 8.44 -22.05
C HIS A 259 18.21 9.32 -20.84
N ARG A 260 16.93 9.69 -20.71
CA ARG A 260 16.40 10.49 -19.59
C ARG A 260 15.40 9.73 -18.75
N LEU A 261 14.97 8.51 -19.14
CA LEU A 261 14.06 7.65 -18.36
C LEU A 261 14.87 6.57 -17.65
N LEU A 262 15.07 6.78 -16.35
CA LEU A 262 15.84 5.91 -15.48
C LEU A 262 14.93 4.85 -14.86
N ARG A 263 15.27 3.56 -15.04
CA ARG A 263 14.45 2.42 -14.60
C ARG A 263 15.28 1.40 -13.81
N PRO A 264 15.66 1.71 -12.56
CA PRO A 264 16.52 0.86 -11.75
C PRO A 264 15.84 -0.45 -11.31
N GLY A 265 14.53 -0.62 -11.60
CA GLY A 265 13.76 -1.76 -11.14
C GLY A 265 13.24 -1.58 -9.72
N PHE A 266 13.19 -2.68 -8.96
CA PHE A 266 12.77 -2.65 -7.57
C PHE A 266 13.89 -2.14 -6.66
N VAL A 267 13.67 -1.03 -5.97
CA VAL A 267 14.67 -0.33 -5.13
C VAL A 267 14.33 -0.39 -3.65
N ARG A 268 15.36 -0.33 -2.80
CA ARG A 268 15.26 -0.24 -1.34
C ARG A 268 16.47 0.45 -0.70
N PRO A 269 16.25 1.19 0.36
CA PRO A 269 14.95 1.68 0.85
C PRO A 269 14.31 2.65 -0.16
N VAL A 270 13.01 2.51 -0.43
CA VAL A 270 12.31 3.31 -1.46
C VAL A 270 12.28 4.80 -1.13
N GLU A 271 12.25 5.12 0.16
CA GLU A 271 12.22 6.48 0.69
C GLU A 271 13.43 7.30 0.25
N ASN A 272 14.61 6.70 0.14
CA ASN A 272 15.80 7.39 -0.34
C ASN A 272 15.64 7.83 -1.81
N TRP A 273 15.02 6.99 -2.62
CA TRP A 273 14.77 7.25 -4.04
C TRP A 273 13.66 8.28 -4.23
N MET A 274 12.63 8.26 -3.38
CA MET A 274 11.59 9.28 -3.37
C MET A 274 12.16 10.65 -2.96
N ALA A 275 13.00 10.69 -1.91
CA ALA A 275 13.65 11.92 -1.47
C ALA A 275 14.58 12.53 -2.54
N ALA A 276 15.04 11.75 -3.52
CA ALA A 276 15.82 12.25 -4.63
C ALA A 276 15.01 13.05 -5.66
N CYS A 277 13.67 12.86 -5.70
CA CYS A 277 12.79 13.49 -6.69
C CYS A 277 12.46 14.94 -6.32
N ASP A 278 12.14 15.73 -7.34
CA ASP A 278 11.61 17.09 -7.22
C ASP A 278 10.06 17.08 -7.25
N VAL A 279 9.48 16.04 -7.85
CA VAL A 279 8.04 15.78 -7.86
C VAL A 279 7.78 14.29 -8.04
N VAL A 280 6.75 13.76 -7.37
CA VAL A 280 6.28 12.38 -7.56
C VAL A 280 4.92 12.40 -8.23
N LEU A 281 4.79 11.63 -9.33
CA LEU A 281 3.55 11.46 -10.06
C LEU A 281 2.88 10.14 -9.65
N SER A 282 1.56 10.16 -9.51
CA SER A 282 0.74 8.96 -9.35
C SER A 282 -0.43 8.96 -10.35
N PRO A 283 -0.17 8.62 -11.63
CA PRO A 283 -1.19 8.64 -12.67
C PRO A 283 -2.10 7.40 -12.66
N ALA A 284 -2.04 6.63 -11.57
CA ALA A 284 -2.77 5.39 -11.43
C ALA A 284 -4.29 5.57 -11.54
N VAL A 285 -4.94 4.59 -12.19
CA VAL A 285 -6.40 4.46 -12.21
C VAL A 285 -6.83 3.28 -11.35
N ASP A 286 -8.06 3.34 -10.86
CA ASP A 286 -8.65 2.25 -10.06
C ASP A 286 -7.76 1.84 -8.85
N GLU A 287 -7.13 2.82 -8.20
CA GLU A 287 -6.23 2.61 -7.07
C GLU A 287 -6.98 2.78 -5.75
N PRO A 288 -7.09 1.72 -4.93
CA PRO A 288 -7.77 1.81 -3.63
C PRO A 288 -7.20 2.88 -2.71
N LEU A 289 -5.88 2.90 -2.55
CA LEU A 289 -5.11 3.90 -1.81
C LEU A 289 -3.62 3.77 -2.15
N ALA A 290 -3.04 4.73 -2.85
CA ALA A 290 -1.64 4.67 -3.23
C ALA A 290 -0.73 5.16 -2.09
N ARG A 291 -0.05 4.24 -1.43
CA ARG A 291 0.93 4.55 -0.36
C ARG A 291 2.01 5.51 -0.79
N ASN A 292 2.55 5.31 -2.00
CA ASN A 292 3.67 6.09 -2.56
C ASN A 292 3.43 7.60 -2.54
N VAL A 293 2.18 8.05 -2.64
CA VAL A 293 1.84 9.48 -2.57
C VAL A 293 1.99 10.00 -1.14
N LEU A 294 1.46 9.28 -0.17
CA LEU A 294 1.57 9.68 1.24
C LEU A 294 3.02 9.52 1.75
N GLU A 295 3.75 8.54 1.24
CA GLU A 295 5.19 8.40 1.47
C GLU A 295 5.97 9.61 0.91
N ALA A 296 5.68 10.06 -0.31
CA ALA A 296 6.28 11.25 -0.88
C ALA A 296 5.95 12.52 -0.06
N GLN A 297 4.68 12.69 0.37
CA GLN A 297 4.29 13.79 1.23
C GLN A 297 5.02 13.78 2.58
N ALA A 298 5.21 12.59 3.19
CA ALA A 298 5.98 12.45 4.43
C ALA A 298 7.46 12.83 4.25
N LEU A 299 8.00 12.63 3.04
CA LEU A 299 9.36 13.03 2.65
C LEU A 299 9.46 14.46 2.15
N GLU A 300 8.39 15.23 2.24
CA GLU A 300 8.30 16.61 1.74
C GLU A 300 8.63 16.71 0.24
N VAL A 301 8.16 15.75 -0.55
CA VAL A 301 8.22 15.78 -2.00
C VAL A 301 6.83 16.13 -2.54
N PRO A 302 6.70 17.15 -3.39
CA PRO A 302 5.42 17.52 -4.01
C PRO A 302 4.85 16.37 -4.84
N VAL A 303 3.51 16.27 -4.90
CA VAL A 303 2.83 15.19 -5.60
C VAL A 303 1.83 15.72 -6.64
N VAL A 304 1.77 15.04 -7.79
CA VAL A 304 0.71 15.20 -8.79
C VAL A 304 -0.01 13.85 -8.92
N VAL A 305 -1.32 13.82 -8.75
CA VAL A 305 -2.09 12.62 -8.48
C VAL A 305 -3.31 12.55 -9.39
N SER A 306 -3.67 11.33 -9.80
CA SER A 306 -4.90 11.09 -10.56
C SER A 306 -6.15 11.44 -9.74
N THR A 307 -7.16 12.02 -10.38
CA THR A 307 -8.50 12.19 -9.82
C THR A 307 -9.26 10.88 -9.66
N ASP A 308 -8.77 9.77 -10.22
CA ASP A 308 -9.35 8.44 -10.07
C ASP A 308 -8.75 7.70 -8.86
N GLY A 309 -9.61 6.98 -8.13
CA GLY A 309 -9.19 6.19 -6.97
C GLY A 309 -9.35 6.90 -5.63
N GLY A 310 -8.89 6.22 -4.57
CA GLY A 310 -9.06 6.66 -3.18
C GLY A 310 -8.15 7.81 -2.75
N LEU A 311 -7.08 8.11 -3.51
CA LEU A 311 -6.15 9.19 -3.16
C LEU A 311 -6.77 10.58 -3.24
N ARG A 312 -7.70 10.80 -4.18
CA ARG A 312 -8.44 12.07 -4.27
C ARG A 312 -9.13 12.46 -2.95
N GLU A 313 -9.34 11.51 -2.05
CA GLU A 313 -9.97 11.78 -0.75
C GLU A 313 -9.02 12.47 0.25
N LEU A 314 -7.72 12.34 0.03
CA LEU A 314 -6.68 12.90 0.88
C LEU A 314 -5.96 14.09 0.23
N ILE A 315 -6.10 14.27 -1.09
CA ILE A 315 -5.47 15.37 -1.82
C ILE A 315 -6.48 16.51 -2.03
N ARG A 316 -6.10 17.69 -1.54
CA ARG A 316 -6.75 18.96 -1.83
C ARG A 316 -5.93 19.68 -2.88
N ASP A 317 -6.57 19.87 -4.06
CA ASP A 317 -5.90 20.44 -5.22
C ASP A 317 -5.34 21.84 -4.94
N GLY A 318 -4.06 22.05 -5.25
CA GLY A 318 -3.33 23.29 -5.00
C GLY A 318 -2.94 23.54 -3.54
N GLU A 319 -3.32 22.69 -2.57
CA GLU A 319 -2.98 22.87 -1.15
C GLU A 319 -1.93 21.85 -0.66
N ASN A 320 -2.15 20.55 -0.92
CA ASN A 320 -1.27 19.49 -0.47
C ASN A 320 -0.83 18.54 -1.59
N GLY A 321 -1.13 18.87 -2.83
CA GLY A 321 -0.83 18.16 -4.06
C GLY A 321 -1.63 18.76 -5.21
N LEU A 322 -1.41 18.24 -6.41
CA LEU A 322 -2.20 18.61 -7.59
C LEU A 322 -3.01 17.39 -8.07
N LEU A 323 -4.24 17.63 -8.52
CA LEU A 323 -5.13 16.61 -9.05
C LEU A 323 -5.25 16.76 -10.57
N CYS A 324 -5.02 15.69 -11.31
CA CYS A 324 -5.15 15.63 -12.75
C CYS A 324 -6.09 14.50 -13.20
N ASP A 325 -6.92 14.76 -14.20
CA ASP A 325 -7.67 13.68 -14.86
C ASP A 325 -6.67 12.68 -15.46
N PRO A 326 -6.82 11.38 -15.24
CA PRO A 326 -5.86 10.38 -15.73
C PRO A 326 -5.69 10.39 -17.25
N HIS A 327 -6.66 10.92 -18.01
CA HIS A 327 -6.64 10.96 -19.47
C HIS A 327 -6.23 12.34 -20.03
N ASP A 328 -6.09 13.36 -19.19
CA ASP A 328 -5.66 14.71 -19.60
C ASP A 328 -4.12 14.85 -19.55
N LEU A 329 -3.42 14.34 -20.54
CA LEU A 329 -1.97 14.47 -20.63
C LEU A 329 -1.48 15.95 -20.62
N PRO A 330 -2.11 16.90 -21.33
CA PRO A 330 -1.76 18.33 -21.21
C PRO A 330 -1.85 18.84 -19.77
N GLY A 331 -2.88 18.46 -19.02
CA GLY A 331 -3.03 18.80 -17.60
C GLY A 331 -1.90 18.24 -16.73
N TRP A 332 -1.50 16.99 -16.95
CA TRP A 332 -0.33 16.40 -16.27
C TRP A 332 0.95 17.17 -16.54
N ILE A 333 1.19 17.55 -17.82
CA ILE A 333 2.35 18.34 -18.23
C ILE A 333 2.33 19.72 -17.53
N ALA A 334 1.21 20.42 -17.57
CA ALA A 334 1.07 21.74 -16.96
C ALA A 334 1.27 21.69 -15.43
N ALA A 335 0.66 20.72 -14.75
CA ALA A 335 0.81 20.53 -13.31
C ALA A 335 2.26 20.22 -12.91
N THR A 336 2.93 19.33 -13.65
CA THR A 336 4.34 19.00 -13.39
C THR A 336 5.26 20.19 -13.61
N ARG A 337 5.08 20.95 -14.72
CA ARG A 337 5.82 22.18 -14.97
C ARG A 337 5.63 23.18 -13.83
N ARG A 338 4.40 23.42 -13.41
CA ARG A 338 4.11 24.36 -12.32
C ARG A 338 4.87 24.04 -11.05
N VAL A 339 4.99 22.74 -10.69
CA VAL A 339 5.77 22.33 -9.52
C VAL A 339 7.28 22.52 -9.73
N LEU A 340 7.78 22.20 -10.94
CA LEU A 340 9.22 22.28 -11.24
C LEU A 340 9.71 23.71 -11.43
N ASP A 341 8.87 24.59 -11.98
CA ASP A 341 9.21 25.95 -12.37
C ASP A 341 8.92 26.98 -11.25
N ASP A 342 8.04 26.66 -10.29
CA ASP A 342 7.70 27.50 -9.14
C ASP A 342 8.08 26.79 -7.82
N CYS A 343 9.30 27.04 -7.37
CA CYS A 343 9.82 26.46 -6.12
C CYS A 343 8.98 26.85 -4.88
N ALA A 344 8.43 28.07 -4.83
CA ALA A 344 7.63 28.52 -3.70
C ALA A 344 6.30 27.76 -3.64
N PHE A 345 5.68 27.55 -4.78
CA PHE A 345 4.48 26.73 -4.90
C PHE A 345 4.76 25.26 -4.53
N GLY A 346 5.84 24.66 -5.04
CA GLY A 346 6.25 23.32 -4.66
C GLY A 346 6.43 23.17 -3.14
N GLN A 347 7.09 24.13 -2.49
CA GLN A 347 7.26 24.15 -1.03
C GLN A 347 5.92 24.28 -0.28
N ALA A 348 5.00 25.10 -0.75
CA ALA A 348 3.67 25.23 -0.14
C ALA A 348 2.92 23.89 -0.18
N LEU A 349 2.97 23.16 -1.32
CA LEU A 349 2.38 21.83 -1.42
C LEU A 349 2.99 20.82 -0.43
N THR A 350 4.30 20.89 -0.18
CA THR A 350 4.95 19.98 0.78
C THR A 350 4.52 20.25 2.22
N GLN A 351 4.31 21.51 2.60
CA GLN A 351 3.79 21.88 3.92
C GLN A 351 2.39 21.32 4.13
N GLY A 352 1.50 21.48 3.14
CA GLY A 352 0.16 20.89 3.15
C GLY A 352 0.20 19.35 3.22
N GLY A 353 1.11 18.73 2.48
CA GLY A 353 1.35 17.28 2.49
C GLY A 353 1.76 16.78 3.87
N ARG A 354 2.70 17.43 4.54
CA ARG A 354 3.10 17.13 5.93
C ARG A 354 1.92 17.17 6.90
N ALA A 355 1.09 18.19 6.80
CA ALA A 355 -0.09 18.32 7.66
C ALA A 355 -1.06 17.15 7.44
N THR A 356 -1.20 16.66 6.19
CA THR A 356 -2.05 15.52 5.88
C THR A 356 -1.52 14.24 6.50
N VAL A 357 -0.23 13.91 6.34
CA VAL A 357 0.33 12.66 6.87
C VAL A 357 0.47 12.68 8.39
N ALA A 358 0.59 13.84 9.03
CA ALA A 358 0.60 13.97 10.49
C ALA A 358 -0.69 13.46 11.16
N GLU A 359 -1.80 13.39 10.41
CA GLU A 359 -3.06 12.82 10.88
C GLU A 359 -3.14 11.29 10.71
N LEU A 360 -2.22 10.69 9.94
CA LEU A 360 -2.21 9.28 9.57
C LEU A 360 -1.13 8.50 10.32
N THR A 361 -0.96 8.77 11.61
CA THR A 361 0.08 8.09 12.42
C THR A 361 -0.32 6.65 12.79
N PRO A 362 0.66 5.77 13.02
CA PRO A 362 0.41 4.39 13.46
C PRO A 362 -0.43 4.31 14.73
N GLU A 363 -0.19 5.19 15.70
CA GLU A 363 -0.88 5.20 16.99
C GLU A 363 -2.37 5.57 16.82
N ARG A 364 -2.66 6.62 16.04
CA ARG A 364 -4.04 7.02 15.73
C ARG A 364 -4.79 5.95 14.97
N HIS A 365 -4.12 5.32 14.00
CA HIS A 365 -4.70 4.22 13.24
C HIS A 365 -4.99 3.01 14.13
N ALA A 366 -4.04 2.60 14.99
CA ALA A 366 -4.25 1.53 15.94
C ALA A 366 -5.40 1.82 16.91
N ALA A 367 -5.52 3.03 17.42
CA ALA A 367 -6.61 3.43 18.31
C ALA A 367 -7.98 3.32 17.59
N ARG A 368 -8.08 3.78 16.33
CA ARG A 368 -9.32 3.68 15.55
C ARG A 368 -9.66 2.22 15.21
N VAL A 369 -8.67 1.41 14.85
CA VAL A 369 -8.89 -0.03 14.59
C VAL A 369 -9.27 -0.77 15.88
N ALA A 370 -8.65 -0.45 17.02
CA ALA A 370 -9.04 -1.01 18.32
C ALA A 370 -10.49 -0.65 18.70
N ALA A 371 -10.94 0.56 18.40
CA ALA A 371 -12.34 0.96 18.60
C ALA A 371 -13.30 0.12 17.71
N ILE A 372 -12.88 -0.22 16.48
CA ILE A 372 -13.65 -1.13 15.62
C ILE A 372 -13.72 -2.53 16.24
N TYR A 373 -12.65 -3.00 16.86
CA TYR A 373 -12.64 -4.30 17.55
C TYR A 373 -13.57 -4.32 18.77
N CYS A 374 -13.66 -3.24 19.55
CA CYS A 374 -14.60 -3.10 20.67
C CYS A 374 -16.07 -3.23 20.22
N GLY A 375 -16.39 -2.84 19.00
CA GLY A 375 -17.72 -2.95 18.41
C GLY A 375 -18.00 -4.32 17.73
N LEU A 376 -17.11 -5.30 17.85
CA LEU A 376 -17.37 -6.65 17.32
C LEU A 376 -18.44 -7.36 18.16
N PRO A 377 -19.33 -8.16 17.51
CA PRO A 377 -20.28 -8.94 18.25
C PRO A 377 -19.53 -9.92 19.18
N ASN A 378 -19.82 -9.87 20.48
CA ASN A 378 -19.24 -10.75 21.47
C ASN A 378 -19.55 -12.22 21.11
N ARG A 379 -18.59 -12.92 20.51
CA ARG A 379 -18.64 -14.39 20.37
C ARG A 379 -18.13 -15.10 21.63
N MET A 380 -17.55 -14.35 22.56
CA MET A 380 -17.27 -14.81 23.91
C MET A 380 -18.52 -14.57 24.75
N GLY A 381 -19.25 -15.63 25.04
CA GLY A 381 -20.27 -15.57 26.10
C GLY A 381 -19.59 -15.05 27.37
N GLN A 382 -19.91 -13.83 27.78
CA GLN A 382 -19.81 -13.49 29.18
C GLN A 382 -20.75 -14.46 29.89
N ALA A 383 -20.20 -15.48 30.56
CA ALA A 383 -20.89 -16.09 31.64
C ALA A 383 -21.15 -14.97 32.67
N ALA A 384 -22.44 -14.66 32.85
CA ALA A 384 -22.93 -13.79 33.88
C ALA A 384 -22.52 -14.31 35.27
#